data_246e3f11302e90e2031e069896ce64f7
#
_entry.id   246e3f11302e90e2031e069896ce64f7
#
_cell.length_a   1.000
_cell.length_b   1.000
_cell.length_c   1.000
_cell.angle_alpha   90.00
_cell.angle_beta   90.00
_cell.angle_gamma   90.00
#
_symmetry.space_group_name_H-M   'P 1'
#
loop_
_entity.id
_entity.type
_entity.pdbx_description
1 polymer ?
#
loop_
_entity_poly.entity_id
_entity_poly.type
_entity_poly.pdbx_seq_one_letter_code
_entity_poly.pdbx_strand_id
1 'polypeptide(L)'
;FDARIKKAGNIELNHIPFKTGRIKLEGVDLKKNLAHTYRITFFGNTVELPDILGDDSLGSLAFSSSDYTLTYNASTLRAYLISQQASLKIIVPLITHTQRLFYNSGATAADNDNVYRNTNFQQGLEFDQLKYAIRLYEIILEIEAKYTVANGYASSILFSRDFFSTSNPAFYNLYMWLHRKSGAVSSAQQVTSYTTITPS
;
A
#
# COMPACT_ATOMS: atom_id res chain seq x y z
N PHE A 1 8.95 42.25 15.57
CA PHE A 1 8.77 41.02 14.78
C PHE A 1 10.07 40.19 14.82
N ASP A 2 10.03 38.95 15.29
CA ASP A 2 11.18 38.05 15.23
C ASP A 2 11.18 37.30 13.91
N ALA A 3 12.13 37.61 13.04
CA ALA A 3 12.28 37.03 11.72
C ALA A 3 12.63 35.52 11.75
N ARG A 4 13.08 35.01 12.92
CA ARG A 4 13.40 33.59 13.09
C ARG A 4 12.16 32.72 13.36
N ILE A 5 11.05 33.36 13.74
CA ILE A 5 9.83 32.66 14.12
C ILE A 5 8.82 32.67 12.97
N LYS A 6 8.33 31.50 12.59
CA LYS A 6 7.22 31.36 11.64
C LYS A 6 5.91 31.80 12.32
N LYS A 7 5.19 32.75 11.74
CA LYS A 7 3.90 33.23 12.20
C LYS A 7 2.77 32.65 11.36
N ALA A 8 1.62 32.37 11.97
CA ALA A 8 0.42 31.95 11.23
C ALA A 8 0.02 33.04 10.22
N GLY A 9 -0.40 32.61 9.03
CA GLY A 9 -0.82 33.53 7.97
C GLY A 9 -1.64 32.81 6.91
N ASN A 10 -2.40 33.60 6.16
CA ASN A 10 -3.25 33.12 5.07
C ASN A 10 -2.84 33.82 3.77
N ILE A 11 -2.95 33.09 2.66
CA ILE A 11 -2.95 33.68 1.32
C ILE A 11 -4.40 33.73 0.87
N GLU A 12 -4.81 34.90 0.40
CA GLU A 12 -6.12 35.12 -0.18
C GLU A 12 -5.97 35.55 -1.65
N LEU A 13 -6.84 35.09 -2.50
CA LEU A 13 -7.00 35.53 -3.88
C LEU A 13 -8.35 36.21 -4.02
N ASN A 14 -8.34 37.50 -4.35
CA ASN A 14 -9.58 38.31 -4.48
C ASN A 14 -10.48 38.21 -3.24
N HIS A 15 -9.89 38.29 -2.05
CA HIS A 15 -10.55 38.15 -0.75
C HIS A 15 -11.16 36.76 -0.47
N ILE A 16 -10.82 35.78 -1.27
CA ILE A 16 -11.20 34.37 -1.03
C ILE A 16 -9.98 33.65 -0.42
N PRO A 17 -10.13 33.01 0.76
CA PRO A 17 -9.05 32.23 1.35
C PRO A 17 -8.58 31.14 0.39
N PHE A 18 -7.28 31.18 0.04
CA PHE A 18 -6.69 30.21 -0.89
C PHE A 18 -5.83 29.17 -0.14
N LYS A 19 -4.96 29.66 0.76
CA LYS A 19 -4.07 28.80 1.52
C LYS A 19 -3.84 29.34 2.92
N THR A 20 -3.94 28.47 3.92
CA THR A 20 -3.54 28.73 5.30
C THR A 20 -2.17 28.14 5.56
N GLY A 21 -1.34 28.80 6.36
CA GLY A 21 0.01 28.31 6.63
C GLY A 21 0.76 29.18 7.61
N ARG A 22 2.09 29.21 7.46
CA ARG A 22 2.99 30.03 8.26
C ARG A 22 3.84 30.88 7.36
N ILE A 23 4.12 32.10 7.79
CA ILE A 23 4.95 33.07 7.09
C ILE A 23 6.24 33.26 7.88
N LYS A 24 7.37 33.24 7.18
CA LYS A 24 8.67 33.63 7.71
C LYS A 24 9.16 34.85 6.95
N LEU A 25 9.61 35.86 7.66
CA LEU A 25 10.27 37.02 7.07
C LEU A 25 11.73 36.68 6.76
N GLU A 26 12.10 36.75 5.50
CA GLU A 26 13.48 36.49 5.05
C GLU A 26 14.30 37.75 4.94
N GLY A 27 13.65 38.89 4.71
CA GLY A 27 14.35 40.18 4.62
C GLY A 27 13.41 41.35 4.40
N VAL A 28 13.96 42.54 4.59
CA VAL A 28 13.28 43.83 4.36
C VAL A 28 14.19 44.69 3.55
N ASP A 29 13.72 45.22 2.44
CA ASP A 29 14.43 46.20 1.65
C ASP A 29 14.00 47.61 2.07
N LEU A 30 14.98 48.46 2.36
CA LEU A 30 14.74 49.83 2.82
C LEU A 30 14.89 50.82 1.67
N LYS A 31 13.99 51.80 1.62
CA LYS A 31 14.12 52.98 0.75
C LYS A 31 13.95 54.19 1.62
N LYS A 32 14.95 55.10 1.58
CA LYS A 32 15.01 56.30 2.43
C LYS A 32 14.85 55.98 3.92
N ASN A 33 15.50 54.89 4.41
CA ASN A 33 15.43 54.37 5.78
C ASN A 33 14.02 53.90 6.24
N LEU A 34 13.07 53.73 5.32
CA LEU A 34 11.76 53.17 5.60
C LEU A 34 11.62 51.80 4.92
N ALA A 35 10.95 50.88 5.58
CA ALA A 35 10.64 49.59 5.01
C ALA A 35 9.79 49.75 3.72
N HIS A 36 10.31 49.24 2.61
CA HIS A 36 9.69 49.39 1.31
C HIS A 36 9.14 48.08 0.76
N THR A 37 9.91 47.00 0.90
CA THR A 37 9.51 45.69 0.43
C THR A 37 9.88 44.64 1.46
N TYR A 38 9.01 43.68 1.69
CA TYR A 38 9.24 42.55 2.57
C TYR A 38 9.40 41.28 1.72
N ARG A 39 10.52 40.59 1.91
CA ARG A 39 10.70 39.25 1.36
C ARG A 39 10.22 38.23 2.37
N ILE A 40 9.22 37.45 2.00
CA ILE A 40 8.60 36.45 2.86
C ILE A 40 8.63 35.09 2.19
N THR A 41 8.80 34.05 2.98
CA THR A 41 8.55 32.65 2.58
C THR A 41 7.26 32.19 3.23
N PHE A 42 6.34 31.69 2.42
CA PHE A 42 5.11 31.10 2.90
C PHE A 42 5.27 29.58 2.95
N PHE A 43 5.06 29.01 4.13
CA PHE A 43 4.98 27.58 4.36
C PHE A 43 3.51 27.23 4.46
N GLY A 44 2.94 26.63 3.40
CA GLY A 44 1.58 26.10 3.47
C GLY A 44 1.47 25.07 4.58
N ASN A 45 0.26 24.84 5.08
CA ASN A 45 -0.01 23.67 5.93
C ASN A 45 -0.03 22.40 5.05
N THR A 46 1.06 22.12 4.39
CA THR A 46 1.32 20.76 3.93
C THR A 46 1.80 20.02 5.16
N VAL A 47 0.94 19.25 5.75
CA VAL A 47 1.38 18.19 6.63
C VAL A 47 2.20 17.27 5.73
N GLU A 48 3.49 17.24 5.94
CA GLU A 48 4.33 16.32 5.19
C GLU A 48 3.96 14.91 5.64
N LEU A 49 3.43 14.12 4.74
CA LEU A 49 3.00 12.76 5.03
C LEU A 49 4.07 11.95 5.79
N PRO A 50 5.37 12.07 5.44
CA PRO A 50 6.45 11.45 6.21
C PRO A 50 6.52 11.88 7.68
N ASP A 51 6.19 13.13 8.01
CA ASP A 51 6.23 13.61 9.39
C ASP A 51 5.13 12.96 10.27
N ILE A 52 4.01 12.55 9.67
CA ILE A 52 2.96 11.85 10.38
C ILE A 52 3.24 10.34 10.43
N LEU A 53 3.65 9.76 9.31
CA LEU A 53 3.90 8.33 9.21
C LEU A 53 5.14 7.90 9.99
N GLY A 54 6.16 8.79 10.07
CA GLY A 54 7.44 8.49 10.70
C GLY A 54 8.07 7.23 10.10
N ASP A 55 8.64 6.40 10.96
CA ASP A 55 9.26 5.12 10.60
C ASP A 55 8.28 3.92 10.68
N ASP A 56 6.98 4.18 10.73
CA ASP A 56 5.97 3.14 10.83
C ASP A 56 5.97 2.23 9.59
N SER A 57 5.86 0.93 9.86
CA SER A 57 5.75 -0.09 8.81
C SER A 57 4.30 -0.50 8.58
N LEU A 58 4.00 -1.18 7.47
CA LEU A 58 2.69 -1.78 7.22
C LEU A 58 2.25 -2.72 8.34
N GLY A 59 3.19 -3.39 9.01
CA GLY A 59 2.90 -4.26 10.14
C GLY A 59 2.39 -3.54 11.38
N SER A 60 2.50 -2.21 11.44
CA SER A 60 1.94 -1.39 12.53
C SER A 60 0.48 -1.00 12.31
N LEU A 61 -0.10 -1.28 11.13
CA LEU A 61 -1.51 -1.07 10.86
C LEU A 61 -2.35 -2.18 11.49
N ALA A 62 -3.48 -1.80 12.07
CA ALA A 62 -4.37 -2.74 12.76
C ALA A 62 -5.37 -3.35 11.77
N PHE A 63 -4.93 -4.30 10.96
CA PHE A 63 -5.84 -5.12 10.13
C PHE A 63 -6.69 -6.03 11.02
N SER A 64 -7.66 -5.44 11.72
CA SER A 64 -8.43 -6.10 12.79
C SER A 64 -9.60 -6.95 12.30
N SER A 65 -10.01 -6.81 11.04
CA SER A 65 -11.09 -7.61 10.45
C SER A 65 -10.65 -9.07 10.27
N SER A 66 -11.58 -9.99 10.48
CA SER A 66 -11.39 -11.43 10.18
C SER A 66 -10.98 -11.69 8.73
N ASP A 67 -11.30 -10.76 7.82
CA ASP A 67 -10.92 -10.83 6.41
C ASP A 67 -9.40 -10.84 6.18
N TYR A 68 -8.62 -10.33 7.14
CA TYR A 68 -7.16 -10.26 7.07
C TYR A 68 -6.46 -11.39 7.85
N THR A 69 -7.22 -12.18 8.62
CA THR A 69 -6.68 -13.31 9.36
C THR A 69 -6.74 -14.57 8.52
N LEU A 70 -5.63 -14.91 7.91
CA LEU A 70 -5.56 -16.01 6.94
C LEU A 70 -4.58 -17.09 7.40
N THR A 71 -4.98 -18.34 7.21
CA THR A 71 -4.07 -19.47 7.38
C THR A 71 -3.35 -19.74 6.06
N TYR A 72 -2.03 -19.78 6.09
CA TYR A 72 -1.22 -20.07 4.91
C TYR A 72 -1.01 -21.57 4.76
N ASN A 73 -1.87 -22.20 3.96
CA ASN A 73 -1.80 -23.63 3.61
C ASN A 73 -2.42 -23.91 2.23
N ALA A 74 -2.23 -25.11 1.72
CA ALA A 74 -2.73 -25.51 0.41
C ALA A 74 -4.25 -25.37 0.25
N SER A 75 -5.01 -25.78 1.27
CA SER A 75 -6.47 -25.73 1.24
C SER A 75 -7.00 -24.30 1.14
N THR A 76 -6.46 -23.40 1.97
CA THR A 76 -6.89 -21.99 1.98
C THR A 76 -6.50 -21.29 0.68
N LEU A 77 -5.26 -21.49 0.20
CA LEU A 77 -4.81 -20.91 -1.07
C LEU A 77 -5.64 -21.41 -2.25
N ARG A 78 -5.94 -22.73 -2.26
CA ARG A 78 -6.82 -23.31 -3.30
C ARG A 78 -8.21 -22.69 -3.28
N ALA A 79 -8.80 -22.49 -2.10
CA ALA A 79 -10.11 -21.85 -1.97
C ALA A 79 -10.10 -20.42 -2.55
N TYR A 80 -9.05 -19.66 -2.34
CA TYR A 80 -8.87 -18.33 -2.93
C TYR A 80 -8.70 -18.39 -4.46
N LEU A 81 -7.94 -19.35 -4.98
CA LEU A 81 -7.72 -19.51 -6.42
C LEU A 81 -8.99 -19.83 -7.20
N ILE A 82 -9.88 -20.65 -6.63
CA ILE A 82 -11.15 -21.04 -7.28
C ILE A 82 -12.28 -20.04 -7.05
N SER A 83 -12.12 -19.11 -6.12
CA SER A 83 -13.12 -18.06 -5.86
C SER A 83 -13.05 -16.95 -6.91
N GLN A 84 -14.10 -16.13 -6.99
CA GLN A 84 -14.10 -14.92 -7.81
C GLN A 84 -13.27 -13.82 -7.13
N GLN A 85 -11.95 -13.88 -7.31
CA GLN A 85 -10.99 -13.07 -6.57
C GLN A 85 -11.16 -11.55 -6.76
N ALA A 86 -11.74 -11.09 -7.87
CA ALA A 86 -11.89 -9.68 -8.17
C ALA A 86 -12.68 -8.87 -7.11
N SER A 87 -13.55 -9.53 -6.36
CA SER A 87 -14.34 -8.90 -5.28
C SER A 87 -13.65 -8.95 -3.91
N LEU A 88 -12.56 -9.69 -3.77
CA LEU A 88 -11.92 -9.94 -2.49
C LEU A 88 -10.93 -8.83 -2.12
N LYS A 89 -10.79 -8.57 -0.81
CA LYS A 89 -9.77 -7.69 -0.25
C LYS A 89 -8.37 -8.27 -0.38
N ILE A 90 -8.28 -9.59 -0.32
CA ILE A 90 -7.06 -10.38 -0.47
C ILE A 90 -7.27 -11.40 -1.57
N ILE A 91 -6.27 -11.55 -2.42
CA ILE A 91 -6.26 -12.51 -3.52
C ILE A 91 -4.98 -13.36 -3.50
N VAL A 92 -4.98 -14.42 -4.27
CA VAL A 92 -3.77 -15.21 -4.57
C VAL A 92 -3.47 -15.07 -6.06
N PRO A 93 -2.59 -14.15 -6.47
CA PRO A 93 -2.23 -14.01 -7.87
C PRO A 93 -1.40 -15.20 -8.34
N LEU A 94 -1.57 -15.62 -9.58
CA LEU A 94 -0.80 -16.68 -10.22
C LEU A 94 0.58 -16.16 -10.66
N ILE A 95 1.33 -15.65 -9.71
CA ILE A 95 2.71 -15.19 -9.89
C ILE A 95 3.62 -15.82 -8.84
N THR A 96 4.83 -16.15 -9.24
CA THR A 96 5.87 -16.65 -8.34
C THR A 96 7.15 -15.84 -8.52
N HIS A 97 8.03 -15.91 -7.53
CA HIS A 97 9.37 -15.32 -7.60
C HIS A 97 10.46 -16.36 -7.90
N THR A 98 10.10 -17.64 -7.84
CA THR A 98 11.05 -18.75 -7.95
C THR A 98 11.13 -19.28 -9.36
N GLN A 99 10.01 -19.35 -10.06
CA GLN A 99 9.95 -19.87 -11.42
C GLN A 99 8.76 -19.27 -12.18
N ARG A 100 8.84 -19.33 -13.52
CA ARG A 100 7.71 -18.96 -14.37
C ARG A 100 6.68 -20.09 -14.36
N LEU A 101 5.40 -19.72 -14.38
CA LEU A 101 4.32 -20.67 -14.53
C LEU A 101 4.01 -20.88 -16.01
N PHE A 102 4.23 -22.09 -16.49
CA PHE A 102 3.88 -22.51 -17.83
C PHE A 102 2.84 -23.62 -17.75
N TYR A 103 1.74 -23.44 -18.46
CA TYR A 103 0.74 -24.49 -18.62
C TYR A 103 0.79 -25.06 -20.04
N ASN A 104 0.87 -26.37 -20.14
CA ASN A 104 0.79 -27.10 -21.40
C ASN A 104 -0.01 -28.38 -21.20
N SER A 105 -1.22 -28.45 -21.76
CA SER A 105 -2.09 -29.62 -21.64
C SER A 105 -1.54 -30.91 -22.30
N GLY A 106 -0.62 -30.74 -23.24
CA GLY A 106 0.04 -31.85 -23.93
C GLY A 106 1.38 -32.28 -23.35
N ALA A 107 1.85 -31.59 -22.29
CA ALA A 107 3.16 -31.85 -21.71
C ALA A 107 3.27 -33.26 -21.11
N THR A 108 4.50 -33.79 -21.11
CA THR A 108 4.89 -35.02 -20.46
C THR A 108 5.80 -34.73 -19.27
N ALA A 109 6.10 -35.74 -18.45
CA ALA A 109 7.03 -35.58 -17.34
C ALA A 109 8.45 -35.17 -17.75
N ALA A 110 8.82 -35.36 -19.01
CA ALA A 110 10.12 -34.98 -19.56
C ALA A 110 10.20 -33.51 -20.00
N ASP A 111 9.05 -32.84 -20.13
CA ASP A 111 8.99 -31.43 -20.49
C ASP A 111 9.33 -30.54 -19.29
N ASN A 112 9.88 -29.39 -19.56
CA ASN A 112 10.19 -28.40 -18.51
C ASN A 112 8.99 -27.52 -18.11
N ASP A 113 7.80 -27.84 -18.59
CA ASP A 113 6.57 -27.18 -18.20
C ASP A 113 6.22 -27.56 -16.76
N ASN A 114 5.91 -26.56 -15.96
CA ASN A 114 5.72 -26.74 -14.52
C ASN A 114 4.24 -26.88 -14.11
N VAL A 115 3.32 -26.66 -15.05
CA VAL A 115 1.88 -26.86 -14.85
C VAL A 115 1.34 -27.60 -16.07
N TYR A 116 0.92 -28.85 -15.90
CA TYR A 116 0.35 -29.64 -16.97
C TYR A 116 -0.65 -30.68 -16.47
N ARG A 117 -1.55 -31.08 -17.35
CA ARG A 117 -2.51 -32.15 -17.11
C ARG A 117 -2.69 -32.94 -18.39
N ASN A 118 -2.36 -34.20 -18.36
CA ASN A 118 -2.73 -35.16 -19.38
C ASN A 118 -3.23 -36.46 -18.75
N THR A 119 -3.60 -37.43 -19.56
CA THR A 119 -4.21 -38.71 -19.08
C THR A 119 -3.31 -39.49 -18.10
N ASN A 120 -2.01 -39.36 -18.23
CA ASN A 120 -1.01 -40.14 -17.48
C ASN A 120 -0.22 -39.30 -16.47
N PHE A 121 -0.27 -38.01 -16.59
CA PHE A 121 0.56 -37.11 -15.79
C PHE A 121 -0.18 -35.85 -15.41
N GLN A 122 -0.04 -35.43 -14.15
CA GLN A 122 -0.58 -34.17 -13.68
C GLN A 122 0.44 -33.50 -12.77
N GLN A 123 0.74 -32.25 -13.02
CA GLN A 123 1.53 -31.39 -12.13
C GLN A 123 0.82 -30.08 -11.96
N GLY A 124 0.52 -29.73 -10.72
CA GLY A 124 -0.13 -28.49 -10.34
C GLY A 124 0.86 -27.50 -9.75
N LEU A 125 0.32 -26.46 -9.18
CA LEU A 125 1.10 -25.44 -8.47
C LEU A 125 1.38 -25.91 -7.04
N GLU A 126 2.62 -25.74 -6.62
CA GLU A 126 2.99 -25.89 -5.22
C GLU A 126 2.53 -24.64 -4.46
N PHE A 127 1.81 -24.82 -3.35
CA PHE A 127 1.18 -23.71 -2.65
C PHE A 127 2.20 -22.74 -2.04
N ASP A 128 3.38 -23.21 -1.65
CA ASP A 128 4.45 -22.40 -1.08
C ASP A 128 5.09 -21.44 -2.09
N GLN A 129 4.91 -21.67 -3.39
CA GLN A 129 5.31 -20.75 -4.46
C GLN A 129 4.36 -19.55 -4.59
N LEU A 130 3.14 -19.70 -4.13
CA LEU A 130 2.10 -18.67 -4.22
C LEU A 130 2.05 -17.86 -2.92
N LYS A 131 1.79 -16.57 -3.05
CA LYS A 131 1.64 -15.66 -1.91
C LYS A 131 0.36 -14.87 -2.04
N TYR A 132 -0.18 -14.43 -0.91
CA TYR A 132 -1.30 -13.51 -0.90
C TYR A 132 -0.91 -12.13 -1.45
N ALA A 133 -1.89 -11.43 -1.96
CA ALA A 133 -1.80 -10.01 -2.30
C ALA A 133 -2.98 -9.27 -1.68
N ILE A 134 -2.71 -8.15 -1.02
CA ILE A 134 -3.71 -7.29 -0.40
C ILE A 134 -4.06 -6.13 -1.33
N ARG A 135 -5.33 -5.78 -1.41
CA ARG A 135 -5.79 -4.62 -2.19
C ARG A 135 -5.23 -3.33 -1.60
N LEU A 136 -4.66 -2.47 -2.43
CA LEU A 136 -4.09 -1.19 -1.97
C LEU A 136 -5.13 -0.30 -1.30
N TYR A 137 -6.38 -0.35 -1.74
CA TYR A 137 -7.47 0.39 -1.13
C TYR A 137 -7.65 0.06 0.36
N GLU A 138 -7.51 -1.19 0.75
CA GLU A 138 -7.60 -1.61 2.16
C GLU A 138 -6.45 -1.00 3.00
N ILE A 139 -5.24 -0.93 2.44
CA ILE A 139 -4.10 -0.28 3.11
C ILE A 139 -4.38 1.21 3.32
N ILE A 140 -4.95 1.89 2.33
CA ILE A 140 -5.34 3.31 2.44
C ILE A 140 -6.36 3.51 3.56
N LEU A 141 -7.38 2.64 3.66
CA LEU A 141 -8.38 2.72 4.72
C LEU A 141 -7.77 2.51 6.12
N GLU A 142 -6.85 1.56 6.27
CA GLU A 142 -6.18 1.30 7.55
C GLU A 142 -5.23 2.45 7.94
N ILE A 143 -4.59 3.12 6.98
CA ILE A 143 -3.82 4.34 7.24
C ILE A 143 -4.75 5.45 7.73
N GLU A 144 -5.87 5.70 7.07
CA GLU A 144 -6.84 6.71 7.50
C GLU A 144 -7.42 6.39 8.89
N ALA A 145 -7.68 5.12 9.18
CA ALA A 145 -8.19 4.69 10.49
C ALA A 145 -7.16 4.88 11.62
N LYS A 146 -5.89 4.59 11.34
CA LYS A 146 -4.82 4.72 12.33
C LYS A 146 -4.47 6.19 12.62
N TYR A 147 -4.20 6.98 11.58
CA TYR A 147 -3.67 8.33 11.71
C TYR A 147 -4.78 9.35 11.80
N THR A 148 -5.39 9.44 12.97
CA THR A 148 -6.47 10.39 13.27
C THR A 148 -6.14 11.22 14.50
N VAL A 149 -6.76 12.39 14.62
CA VAL A 149 -6.66 13.22 15.82
C VAL A 149 -7.18 12.45 17.06
N ALA A 150 -8.20 11.63 16.90
CA ALA A 150 -8.73 10.78 17.96
C ALA A 150 -7.72 9.76 18.50
N ASN A 151 -6.77 9.34 17.68
CA ASN A 151 -5.69 8.43 18.06
C ASN A 151 -4.42 9.18 18.54
N GLY A 152 -4.52 10.50 18.80
CA GLY A 152 -3.43 11.31 19.36
C GLY A 152 -2.48 11.91 18.33
N TYR A 153 -2.77 11.82 17.03
CA TYR A 153 -1.98 12.45 15.98
C TYR A 153 -2.35 13.94 15.82
N ALA A 154 -1.39 14.75 15.38
CA ALA A 154 -1.60 16.20 15.22
C ALA A 154 -2.68 16.58 14.20
N SER A 155 -2.89 15.72 13.22
CA SER A 155 -3.97 15.84 12.22
C SER A 155 -4.34 14.47 11.65
N SER A 156 -5.57 14.35 11.16
CA SER A 156 -6.02 13.14 10.49
C SER A 156 -5.50 13.10 9.05
N ILE A 157 -5.08 11.92 8.61
CA ILE A 157 -4.77 11.67 7.20
C ILE A 157 -6.08 11.30 6.50
N LEU A 158 -6.37 11.99 5.39
CA LEU A 158 -7.47 11.67 4.49
C LEU A 158 -6.95 11.71 3.06
N PHE A 159 -7.13 10.64 2.34
CA PHE A 159 -6.76 10.56 0.92
C PHE A 159 -7.90 11.06 0.02
N SER A 160 -7.56 11.72 -1.09
CA SER A 160 -8.55 12.20 -2.05
C SER A 160 -9.37 11.06 -2.64
N ARG A 161 -10.69 11.17 -2.57
CA ARG A 161 -11.61 10.18 -3.17
C ARG A 161 -11.71 10.30 -4.69
N ASP A 162 -11.13 11.31 -5.30
CA ASP A 162 -11.06 11.41 -6.76
C ASP A 162 -10.19 10.30 -7.36
N PHE A 163 -9.12 9.92 -6.64
CA PHE A 163 -8.22 8.86 -7.07
C PHE A 163 -8.36 7.59 -6.21
N PHE A 164 -8.33 7.74 -4.88
CA PHE A 164 -8.37 6.63 -3.91
C PHE A 164 -9.82 6.24 -3.61
N SER A 165 -10.52 5.68 -4.58
CA SER A 165 -11.93 5.29 -4.42
C SER A 165 -12.25 3.98 -5.13
N THR A 166 -13.37 3.37 -4.72
CA THR A 166 -13.91 2.15 -5.34
C THR A 166 -14.45 2.39 -6.75
N SER A 167 -14.79 3.65 -7.09
CA SER A 167 -15.27 4.03 -8.41
C SER A 167 -14.15 4.24 -9.44
N ASN A 168 -12.90 4.26 -9.00
CA ASN A 168 -11.73 4.31 -9.87
C ASN A 168 -11.16 2.90 -10.07
N PRO A 169 -11.53 2.16 -11.13
CA PRO A 169 -11.08 0.78 -11.32
C PRO A 169 -9.56 0.66 -11.53
N ALA A 170 -8.91 1.70 -12.05
CA ALA A 170 -7.46 1.71 -12.24
C ALA A 170 -6.71 1.65 -10.90
N PHE A 171 -7.26 2.26 -9.85
CA PHE A 171 -6.72 2.17 -8.50
C PHE A 171 -7.30 0.98 -7.72
N TYR A 172 -8.63 0.81 -7.75
CA TYR A 172 -9.32 -0.19 -6.93
C TYR A 172 -8.89 -1.63 -7.22
N ASN A 173 -8.45 -1.91 -8.45
CA ASN A 173 -7.95 -3.22 -8.86
C ASN A 173 -6.43 -3.41 -8.65
N LEU A 174 -5.78 -2.49 -7.94
CA LEU A 174 -4.37 -2.66 -7.59
C LEU A 174 -4.24 -3.46 -6.30
N TYR A 175 -3.31 -4.41 -6.34
CA TYR A 175 -2.96 -5.25 -5.22
C TYR A 175 -1.46 -5.20 -4.96
N MET A 176 -1.09 -5.20 -3.69
CA MET A 176 0.29 -5.35 -3.26
C MET A 176 0.57 -6.82 -2.95
N TRP A 177 1.51 -7.39 -3.68
CA TRP A 177 1.94 -8.76 -3.46
C TRP A 177 2.80 -8.88 -2.19
N LEU A 178 2.39 -9.75 -1.26
CA LEU A 178 3.02 -9.92 0.05
C LEU A 178 4.21 -10.87 -0.05
N HIS A 179 5.20 -10.51 -0.84
CA HIS A 179 6.43 -11.26 -1.02
C HIS A 179 7.56 -10.66 -0.18
N ARG A 180 8.28 -11.51 0.55
CA ARG A 180 9.46 -11.08 1.31
C ARG A 180 10.66 -10.94 0.39
N LYS A 181 11.27 -9.76 0.36
CA LYS A 181 12.40 -9.45 -0.53
C LYS A 181 13.67 -10.23 -0.17
N SER A 182 13.93 -10.46 1.12
CA SER A 182 15.16 -11.12 1.57
C SER A 182 15.04 -11.67 3.00
N GLY A 183 15.93 -12.57 3.35
CA GLY A 183 16.06 -13.17 4.66
C GLY A 183 15.36 -14.51 4.80
N ALA A 184 15.84 -15.33 5.71
CA ALA A 184 15.25 -16.62 6.03
C ALA A 184 13.81 -16.46 6.51
N VAL A 185 12.95 -17.36 6.08
CA VAL A 185 11.66 -17.55 6.71
C VAL A 185 11.94 -17.91 8.16
N SER A 186 11.26 -17.29 9.12
CA SER A 186 11.43 -17.68 10.52
C SER A 186 11.08 -19.15 10.68
N SER A 187 11.70 -19.84 11.62
CA SER A 187 11.46 -21.26 11.89
C SER A 187 9.98 -21.59 12.14
N ALA A 188 9.19 -20.62 12.60
CA ALA A 188 7.74 -20.75 12.77
C ALA A 188 6.94 -20.82 11.46
N GLN A 189 7.58 -20.54 10.32
CA GLN A 189 6.97 -20.59 8.98
C GLN A 189 7.54 -21.70 8.10
N GLN A 190 8.25 -22.66 8.68
CA GLN A 190 8.68 -23.85 7.94
C GLN A 190 7.44 -24.66 7.58
N VAL A 191 7.20 -24.78 6.28
CA VAL A 191 6.22 -25.70 5.75
C VAL A 191 6.83 -27.09 5.78
N THR A 192 6.31 -27.94 6.65
CA THR A 192 6.82 -29.32 6.82
C THR A 192 6.16 -30.32 5.88
N SER A 193 5.13 -29.90 5.14
CA SER A 193 4.44 -30.72 4.15
C SER A 193 4.06 -29.91 2.92
N TYR A 194 4.28 -30.50 1.76
CA TYR A 194 3.90 -29.95 0.46
C TYR A 194 2.61 -30.64 -0.01
N THR A 195 1.65 -29.85 -0.44
CA THR A 195 0.48 -30.38 -1.10
C THR A 195 0.37 -29.71 -2.47
N THR A 196 0.38 -30.52 -3.51
CA THR A 196 0.19 -30.04 -4.86
C THR A 196 -1.26 -29.60 -5.05
N ILE A 197 -1.46 -28.37 -5.53
CA ILE A 197 -2.77 -27.87 -5.94
C ILE A 197 -3.00 -28.30 -7.39
N THR A 198 -3.80 -29.34 -7.58
CA THR A 198 -4.20 -29.74 -8.94
C THR A 198 -5.43 -28.93 -9.37
N PRO A 199 -5.42 -28.35 -10.56
CA PRO A 199 -6.64 -27.73 -11.09
C PRO A 199 -7.70 -28.82 -11.31
N SER A 200 -8.92 -28.52 -10.92
CA SER A 200 -10.09 -29.37 -11.13
C SER A 200 -10.62 -29.24 -12.55
#